data_7391c7c09f931770b72af904ec282514
#
_entry.id   7391c7c09f931770b72af904ec282514
#
_cell.length_a   1.000
_cell.length_b   1.000
_cell.length_c   1.000
_cell.angle_alpha   90.00
_cell.angle_beta   90.00
_cell.angle_gamma   90.00
#
_symmetry.space_group_name_H-M   'P 1'
#
loop_
_entity.id
_entity.type
_entity.pdbx_description
1 polymer ?
#
loop_
_entity_poly.entity_id
_entity_poly.type
_entity_poly.pdbx_seq_one_letter_code
_entity_poly.pdbx_strand_id
1 'polypeptide(L)'
;PSEVLRVSGKTGEGVAELLDRIVADVPAPTGDPEAPARALIFDSVYDSYRGIVTYIRMVDGELRSREKLHMMGIGMTHDPIEIGVISPDMMPTKALGAGEVGYVITGAKDVSQSKVGDTITSALKPAADPLDFYRDPQPMVYAGLFPLDNAQYP
;
A
#
# COMPACT_ATOMS: atom_id res chain seq x y z
N PRO A 1 -11.69 -31.09 -1.85
CA PRO A 1 -10.56 -31.42 -2.71
C PRO A 1 -10.88 -31.32 -4.20
N SER A 2 -12.17 -31.38 -4.62
CA SER A 2 -12.60 -31.31 -6.02
C SER A 2 -12.48 -29.91 -6.67
N GLU A 3 -12.25 -28.87 -5.86
CA GLU A 3 -12.12 -27.49 -6.31
C GLU A 3 -10.64 -27.03 -6.43
N VAL A 4 -9.70 -27.92 -6.13
CA VAL A 4 -8.27 -27.61 -6.19
C VAL A 4 -7.76 -27.87 -7.61
N LEU A 5 -7.32 -26.83 -8.30
CA LEU A 5 -6.65 -26.93 -9.59
C LEU A 5 -5.19 -27.37 -9.41
N ARG A 6 -4.75 -28.32 -10.25
CA ARG A 6 -3.35 -28.70 -10.32
C ARG A 6 -2.66 -27.93 -11.42
N VAL A 7 -1.63 -27.18 -11.06
CA VAL A 7 -0.91 -26.31 -11.99
C VAL A 7 0.59 -26.50 -11.88
N SER A 8 1.29 -26.27 -12.98
CA SER A 8 2.75 -26.26 -13.03
C SER A 8 3.26 -25.00 -13.68
N GLY A 9 3.87 -24.11 -12.90
CA GLY A 9 4.52 -22.89 -13.42
C GLY A 9 5.71 -23.19 -14.34
N LYS A 10 6.31 -24.40 -14.24
CA LYS A 10 7.44 -24.79 -15.09
C LYS A 10 6.99 -25.26 -16.49
N THR A 11 5.89 -26.00 -16.58
CA THR A 11 5.41 -26.58 -17.84
C THR A 11 4.26 -25.82 -18.46
N GLY A 12 3.59 -24.94 -17.70
CA GLY A 12 2.38 -24.24 -18.12
C GLY A 12 1.11 -25.08 -18.00
N GLU A 13 1.20 -26.32 -17.52
CA GLU A 13 0.04 -27.23 -17.35
C GLU A 13 -0.97 -26.61 -16.37
N GLY A 14 -2.25 -26.55 -16.75
CA GLY A 14 -3.35 -26.04 -15.95
C GLY A 14 -3.36 -24.51 -15.74
N VAL A 15 -2.37 -23.76 -16.27
CA VAL A 15 -2.28 -22.30 -16.04
C VAL A 15 -3.41 -21.55 -16.72
N ALA A 16 -3.80 -21.92 -17.94
CA ALA A 16 -4.91 -21.27 -18.64
C ALA A 16 -6.23 -21.43 -17.86
N GLU A 17 -6.54 -22.64 -17.39
CA GLU A 17 -7.72 -22.92 -16.57
C GLU A 17 -7.69 -22.13 -15.25
N LEU A 18 -6.51 -21.99 -14.61
CA LEU A 18 -6.37 -21.17 -13.40
C LEU A 18 -6.70 -19.71 -13.68
N LEU A 19 -6.22 -19.13 -14.78
CA LEU A 19 -6.51 -17.74 -15.15
C LEU A 19 -8.01 -17.53 -15.41
N ASP A 20 -8.65 -18.44 -16.13
CA ASP A 20 -10.10 -18.39 -16.37
C ASP A 20 -10.89 -18.46 -15.05
N ARG A 21 -10.46 -19.30 -14.11
CA ARG A 21 -11.08 -19.43 -12.78
C ARG A 21 -10.87 -18.15 -11.94
N ILE A 22 -9.70 -17.53 -12.01
CA ILE A 22 -9.45 -16.24 -11.31
C ILE A 22 -10.44 -15.18 -11.82
N VAL A 23 -10.62 -15.07 -13.14
CA VAL A 23 -11.56 -14.10 -13.73
C VAL A 23 -13.02 -14.39 -13.34
N ALA A 24 -13.39 -15.66 -13.24
CA ALA A 24 -14.76 -16.07 -12.93
C ALA A 24 -15.10 -15.96 -11.44
N ASP A 25 -14.17 -16.34 -10.57
CA ASP A 25 -14.46 -16.61 -9.16
C ASP A 25 -14.00 -15.45 -8.22
N VAL A 26 -13.02 -14.62 -8.65
CA VAL A 26 -12.56 -13.50 -7.82
C VAL A 26 -13.49 -12.30 -7.99
N PRO A 27 -14.14 -11.84 -6.92
CA PRO A 27 -15.07 -10.71 -7.03
C PRO A 27 -14.32 -9.40 -7.38
N ALA A 28 -14.97 -8.56 -8.17
CA ALA A 28 -14.48 -7.21 -8.46
C ALA A 28 -14.41 -6.35 -7.18
N PRO A 29 -13.56 -5.31 -7.14
CA PRO A 29 -13.54 -4.35 -6.04
C PRO A 29 -14.93 -3.73 -5.81
N THR A 30 -15.32 -3.56 -4.54
CA THR A 30 -16.65 -3.08 -4.13
C THR A 30 -16.66 -1.63 -3.66
N GLY A 31 -15.55 -0.91 -3.82
CA GLY A 31 -15.40 0.49 -3.38
C GLY A 31 -16.30 1.46 -4.15
N ASP A 32 -16.63 2.58 -3.51
CA ASP A 32 -17.40 3.66 -4.11
C ASP A 32 -16.45 4.70 -4.76
N PRO A 33 -16.43 4.85 -6.09
CA PRO A 33 -15.56 5.81 -6.78
C PRO A 33 -15.91 7.29 -6.51
N GLU A 34 -17.13 7.60 -6.07
CA GLU A 34 -17.60 8.96 -5.78
C GLU A 34 -17.36 9.36 -4.30
N ALA A 35 -17.03 8.42 -3.44
CA ALA A 35 -16.72 8.67 -2.03
C ALA A 35 -15.41 9.46 -1.86
N PRO A 36 -15.16 10.06 -0.69
CA PRO A 36 -13.83 10.55 -0.35
C PRO A 36 -12.77 9.45 -0.46
N ALA A 37 -11.62 9.81 -1.02
CA ALA A 37 -10.55 8.85 -1.26
C ALA A 37 -10.09 8.15 0.03
N ARG A 38 -10.00 6.83 -0.02
CA ARG A 38 -9.38 6.01 1.03
C ARG A 38 -8.47 4.97 0.38
N ALA A 39 -7.19 5.04 0.69
CA ALA A 39 -6.20 4.07 0.25
C ALA A 39 -5.51 3.42 1.45
N LEU A 40 -5.36 2.11 1.42
CA LEU A 40 -4.63 1.34 2.41
C LEU A 40 -3.15 1.29 2.06
N ILE A 41 -2.29 1.64 2.99
CA ILE A 41 -0.84 1.39 2.88
C ILE A 41 -0.60 -0.07 3.25
N PHE A 42 -0.15 -0.90 2.30
CA PHE A 42 0.16 -2.30 2.58
C PHE A 42 1.66 -2.61 2.58
N ASP A 43 2.49 -1.70 2.04
CA ASP A 43 3.94 -1.80 2.11
C ASP A 43 4.60 -0.44 1.96
N SER A 44 5.84 -0.29 2.48
CA SER A 44 6.65 0.92 2.36
C SER A 44 8.13 0.57 2.29
N VAL A 45 8.79 1.03 1.24
CA VAL A 45 10.22 0.75 0.99
C VAL A 45 10.98 2.06 0.87
N TYR A 46 12.17 2.12 1.45
CA TYR A 46 13.07 3.25 1.28
C TYR A 46 13.93 3.08 0.02
N ASP A 47 13.81 4.02 -0.89
CA ASP A 47 14.66 4.17 -2.07
C ASP A 47 15.64 5.34 -1.85
N SER A 48 16.93 5.11 -2.06
CA SER A 48 17.98 6.11 -1.79
C SER A 48 17.90 7.36 -2.69
N TYR A 49 17.23 7.27 -3.83
CA TYR A 49 17.08 8.36 -4.80
C TYR A 49 15.72 9.04 -4.71
N ARG A 50 14.65 8.27 -4.48
CA ARG A 50 13.26 8.74 -4.50
C ARG A 50 12.69 9.00 -3.11
N GLY A 51 13.37 8.56 -2.05
CA GLY A 51 12.85 8.57 -0.69
C GLY A 51 11.92 7.39 -0.44
N ILE A 52 10.85 7.60 0.31
CA ILE A 52 9.92 6.52 0.63
C ILE A 52 8.94 6.30 -0.52
N VAL A 53 8.93 5.06 -1.01
CA VAL A 53 7.93 4.54 -1.93
C VAL A 53 6.90 3.79 -1.11
N THR A 54 5.69 4.31 -1.08
CA THR A 54 4.56 3.74 -0.34
C THR A 54 3.65 3.00 -1.31
N TYR A 55 3.47 1.71 -1.10
CA TYR A 55 2.55 0.89 -1.90
C TYR A 55 1.16 0.93 -1.30
N ILE A 56 0.17 1.24 -2.14
CA ILE A 56 -1.20 1.48 -1.72
C ILE A 56 -2.20 0.68 -2.53
N ARG A 57 -3.30 0.34 -1.88
CA ARG A 57 -4.52 -0.17 -2.53
C ARG A 57 -5.63 0.85 -2.32
N MET A 58 -6.17 1.36 -3.40
CA MET A 58 -7.36 2.20 -3.36
C MET A 58 -8.57 1.37 -2.97
N VAL A 59 -9.31 1.83 -1.98
CA VAL A 59 -10.57 1.21 -1.56
C VAL A 59 -11.74 2.03 -2.09
N ASP A 60 -11.76 3.34 -1.82
CA ASP A 60 -12.79 4.25 -2.29
C ASP A 60 -12.19 5.49 -2.94
N GLY A 61 -12.99 6.16 -3.75
CA GLY A 61 -12.67 7.45 -4.34
C GLY A 61 -11.50 7.43 -5.30
N GLU A 62 -10.88 8.60 -5.46
CA GLU A 62 -9.74 8.82 -6.35
C GLU A 62 -8.68 9.68 -5.65
N LEU A 63 -7.41 9.31 -5.73
CA LEU A 63 -6.25 10.13 -5.36
C LEU A 63 -5.59 10.70 -6.62
N ARG A 64 -5.26 12.00 -6.60
CA ARG A 64 -4.65 12.70 -7.74
C ARG A 64 -3.22 13.15 -7.44
N SER A 65 -2.35 13.10 -8.46
CA SER A 65 -0.92 13.40 -8.34
C SER A 65 -0.58 14.82 -7.89
N ARG A 66 -1.55 15.74 -7.92
CA ARG A 66 -1.34 17.16 -7.53
C ARG A 66 -2.07 17.55 -6.26
N GLU A 67 -2.70 16.61 -5.60
CA GLU A 67 -3.42 16.87 -4.35
C GLU A 67 -2.57 16.45 -3.15
N LYS A 68 -2.62 17.25 -2.09
CA LYS A 68 -2.00 16.88 -0.83
C LYS A 68 -2.66 15.65 -0.25
N LEU A 69 -1.84 14.74 0.22
CA LEU A 69 -2.27 13.48 0.83
C LEU A 69 -2.17 13.59 2.35
N HIS A 70 -3.19 13.11 3.03
CA HIS A 70 -3.23 13.06 4.49
C HIS A 70 -3.18 11.60 4.96
N MET A 71 -2.18 11.29 5.80
CA MET A 71 -2.01 10.01 6.48
C MET A 71 -2.82 10.05 7.77
N MET A 72 -3.93 9.31 7.83
CA MET A 72 -4.93 9.48 8.90
C MET A 72 -4.42 8.97 10.26
N GLY A 73 -3.67 7.87 10.30
CA GLY A 73 -3.19 7.26 11.54
C GLY A 73 -2.05 8.04 12.19
N ILE A 74 -1.10 8.52 11.38
CA ILE A 74 0.02 9.34 11.90
C ILE A 74 -0.29 10.84 11.94
N GLY A 75 -1.39 11.28 11.31
CA GLY A 75 -1.82 12.70 11.30
C GLY A 75 -0.96 13.63 10.45
N MET A 76 -0.17 13.11 9.52
CA MET A 76 0.74 13.91 8.68
C MET A 76 0.15 14.15 7.29
N THR A 77 0.53 15.30 6.71
CA THR A 77 0.14 15.67 5.34
C THR A 77 1.39 15.83 4.48
N HIS A 78 1.37 15.21 3.31
CA HIS A 78 2.49 15.24 2.36
C HIS A 78 2.03 15.73 0.99
N ASP A 79 2.94 16.38 0.27
CA ASP A 79 2.79 16.65 -1.15
C ASP A 79 3.34 15.45 -1.92
N PRO A 80 2.55 14.75 -2.74
CA PRO A 80 3.07 13.66 -3.54
C PRO A 80 3.98 14.19 -4.63
N ILE A 81 5.17 13.62 -4.75
CA ILE A 81 6.10 13.87 -5.86
C ILE A 81 5.60 13.12 -7.09
N GLU A 82 5.16 11.88 -6.87
CA GLU A 82 4.69 11.00 -7.92
C GLU A 82 3.66 10.03 -7.36
N ILE A 83 2.65 9.70 -8.15
CA ILE A 83 1.76 8.56 -7.95
C ILE A 83 1.69 7.75 -9.23
N GLY A 84 1.46 6.45 -9.14
CA GLY A 84 1.39 5.60 -10.31
C GLY A 84 0.97 4.19 -10.02
N VAL A 85 0.86 3.41 -11.09
CA VAL A 85 0.57 1.97 -11.08
C VAL A 85 1.84 1.15 -11.31
N ILE A 86 1.77 -0.15 -11.05
CA ILE A 86 2.85 -1.11 -11.30
C ILE A 86 2.38 -2.08 -12.38
N SER A 87 3.04 -2.04 -13.57
CA SER A 87 2.61 -2.87 -14.71
C SER A 87 3.74 -3.13 -15.73
N PRO A 88 4.62 -4.09 -15.57
CA PRO A 88 5.26 -4.60 -14.34
C PRO A 88 6.16 -3.57 -13.66
N ASP A 89 6.59 -2.54 -14.39
CA ASP A 89 7.40 -1.44 -13.87
C ASP A 89 6.52 -0.33 -13.28
N MET A 90 7.13 0.54 -12.49
CA MET A 90 6.46 1.73 -11.97
C MET A 90 6.13 2.70 -13.11
N MET A 91 4.85 2.95 -13.32
CA MET A 91 4.34 3.86 -14.36
C MET A 91 3.58 5.02 -13.70
N PRO A 92 4.11 6.26 -13.80
CA PRO A 92 3.42 7.43 -13.27
C PRO A 92 2.05 7.63 -13.92
N THR A 93 1.05 7.97 -13.08
CA THR A 93 -0.31 8.28 -13.53
C THR A 93 -0.77 9.62 -12.97
N LYS A 94 -1.87 10.14 -13.51
CA LYS A 94 -2.47 11.39 -13.00
C LYS A 94 -3.35 11.16 -11.79
N ALA A 95 -3.91 9.96 -11.68
CA ALA A 95 -4.83 9.57 -10.62
C ALA A 95 -4.80 8.05 -10.41
N LEU A 96 -5.23 7.62 -9.22
CA LEU A 96 -5.53 6.24 -8.84
C LEU A 96 -6.98 6.18 -8.35
N GLY A 97 -7.78 5.33 -8.96
CA GLY A 97 -9.21 5.15 -8.65
C GLY A 97 -9.49 3.94 -7.77
N ALA A 98 -10.72 3.86 -7.27
CA ALA A 98 -11.18 2.75 -6.43
C ALA A 98 -10.88 1.38 -7.05
N GLY A 99 -10.32 0.47 -6.27
CA GLY A 99 -9.92 -0.88 -6.68
C GLY A 99 -8.52 -1.00 -7.27
N GLU A 100 -7.86 0.10 -7.63
CA GLU A 100 -6.51 0.07 -8.18
C GLU A 100 -5.45 -0.15 -7.10
N VAL A 101 -4.37 -0.79 -7.50
CA VAL A 101 -3.14 -0.95 -6.70
C VAL A 101 -2.05 -0.12 -7.36
N GLY A 102 -1.36 0.67 -6.57
CA GLY A 102 -0.33 1.55 -7.07
C GLY A 102 0.67 1.96 -6.00
N TYR A 103 1.38 3.04 -6.26
CA TYR A 103 2.38 3.59 -5.36
C TYR A 103 2.27 5.11 -5.24
N VAL A 104 2.79 5.62 -4.14
CA VAL A 104 2.96 7.06 -3.86
C VAL A 104 4.39 7.31 -3.43
N ILE A 105 5.01 8.36 -3.97
CA ILE A 105 6.32 8.86 -3.55
C ILE A 105 6.11 10.24 -2.97
N THR A 106 6.43 10.41 -1.69
CA THR A 106 6.24 11.68 -0.97
C THR A 106 7.53 12.43 -0.71
N GLY A 107 8.71 11.85 -1.04
CA GLY A 107 10.01 12.42 -0.70
C GLY A 107 10.31 12.42 0.80
N ALA A 108 9.47 11.82 1.62
CA ALA A 108 9.76 11.60 3.03
C ALA A 108 11.01 10.72 3.17
N LYS A 109 11.83 11.02 4.18
CA LYS A 109 13.11 10.31 4.41
C LYS A 109 13.03 9.29 5.55
N ASP A 110 11.97 9.32 6.32
CA ASP A 110 11.75 8.47 7.48
C ASP A 110 10.55 7.55 7.23
N VAL A 111 10.79 6.24 7.24
CA VAL A 111 9.76 5.19 7.03
C VAL A 111 8.62 5.29 8.06
N SER A 112 8.89 5.85 9.24
CA SER A 112 7.84 6.09 10.24
C SER A 112 6.73 7.03 9.75
N GLN A 113 7.01 7.84 8.72
CA GLN A 113 6.03 8.73 8.07
C GLN A 113 5.13 8.03 7.04
N SER A 114 5.32 6.72 6.83
CA SER A 114 4.51 5.89 5.93
C SER A 114 4.28 4.53 6.58
N LYS A 115 3.47 4.52 7.63
CA LYS A 115 3.19 3.32 8.42
C LYS A 115 2.32 2.35 7.64
N VAL A 116 2.76 1.09 7.52
CA VAL A 116 1.94 0.01 6.97
C VAL A 116 0.67 -0.15 7.81
N GLY A 117 -0.48 -0.26 7.14
CA GLY A 117 -1.79 -0.31 7.77
C GLY A 117 -2.47 1.04 7.94
N ASP A 118 -1.76 2.16 7.70
CA ASP A 118 -2.39 3.48 7.74
C ASP A 118 -3.26 3.73 6.50
N THR A 119 -4.15 4.69 6.62
CA THR A 119 -5.06 5.12 5.56
C THR A 119 -4.60 6.46 5.00
N ILE A 120 -4.46 6.51 3.68
CA ILE A 120 -4.26 7.76 2.94
C ILE A 120 -5.60 8.28 2.45
N THR A 121 -5.83 9.57 2.66
CA THR A 121 -6.97 10.31 2.09
C THR A 121 -6.52 11.60 1.42
N SER A 122 -7.39 12.23 0.64
CA SER A 122 -7.14 13.58 0.11
C SER A 122 -7.23 14.61 1.24
N ALA A 123 -6.25 15.50 1.35
CA ALA A 123 -6.32 16.60 2.33
C ALA A 123 -7.38 17.66 1.98
N LEU A 124 -7.82 17.72 0.71
CA LEU A 124 -8.87 18.67 0.28
C LEU A 124 -10.29 18.16 0.62
N LYS A 125 -10.52 16.84 0.50
CA LYS A 125 -11.79 16.19 0.80
C LYS A 125 -11.49 14.94 1.65
N PRO A 126 -11.14 15.11 2.93
CA PRO A 126 -10.73 13.99 3.76
C PRO A 126 -11.91 13.05 4.05
N ALA A 127 -11.61 11.76 4.12
CA ALA A 127 -12.56 10.77 4.62
C ALA A 127 -12.78 10.97 6.13
N ALA A 128 -13.97 10.62 6.61
CA ALA A 128 -14.30 10.75 8.02
C ALA A 128 -13.62 9.68 8.88
N ASP A 129 -13.56 8.45 8.36
CA ASP A 129 -13.07 7.28 9.10
C ASP A 129 -11.93 6.58 8.33
N PRO A 130 -10.86 6.15 9.01
CA PRO A 130 -9.82 5.34 8.41
C PRO A 130 -10.33 3.94 8.03
N LEU A 131 -9.54 3.21 7.25
CA LEU A 131 -9.80 1.81 6.95
C LEU A 131 -9.41 0.93 8.14
N ASP A 132 -10.29 0.02 8.52
CA ASP A 132 -10.12 -0.84 9.71
C ASP A 132 -9.52 -2.22 9.33
N PHE A 133 -8.37 -2.23 8.61
CA PHE A 133 -7.76 -3.47 8.14
C PHE A 133 -6.57 -3.95 8.96
N TYR A 134 -5.84 -3.06 9.63
CA TYR A 134 -4.63 -3.41 10.36
C TYR A 134 -4.69 -2.96 11.81
N ARG A 135 -4.31 -3.86 12.71
CA ARG A 135 -4.03 -3.56 14.12
C ARG A 135 -2.54 -3.59 14.34
N ASP A 136 -2.04 -2.69 15.17
CA ASP A 136 -0.66 -2.74 15.59
C ASP A 136 -0.36 -4.09 16.27
N PRO A 137 0.71 -4.79 15.85
CA PRO A 137 1.13 -6.01 16.52
C PRO A 137 1.51 -5.68 17.96
N GLN A 138 0.96 -6.44 18.90
CA GLN A 138 1.36 -6.31 20.29
C GLN A 138 2.71 -7.00 20.50
N PRO A 139 3.71 -6.32 21.10
CA PRO A 139 4.99 -6.95 21.41
C PRO A 139 4.78 -8.12 22.37
N MET A 140 5.29 -9.30 22.01
CA MET A 140 5.21 -10.50 22.86
C MET A 140 6.57 -10.90 23.44
N VAL A 141 7.65 -10.36 22.90
CA VAL A 141 9.02 -10.67 23.34
C VAL A 141 9.77 -9.36 23.58
N TYR A 142 10.43 -9.26 24.70
CA TYR A 142 11.28 -8.12 25.06
C TYR A 142 12.71 -8.61 25.21
N ALA A 143 13.67 -7.93 24.61
CA ALA A 143 15.08 -8.24 24.74
C ALA A 143 15.88 -6.95 25.01
N GLY A 144 16.82 -7.02 25.95
CA GLY A 144 17.82 -5.97 26.16
C GLY A 144 19.01 -6.23 25.24
N LEU A 145 19.40 -5.24 24.44
CA LEU A 145 20.61 -5.29 23.63
C LEU A 145 21.69 -4.42 24.29
N PHE A 146 22.82 -5.03 24.58
CA PHE A 146 23.96 -4.35 25.20
C PHE A 146 25.17 -4.47 24.27
N PRO A 147 25.93 -3.38 24.04
CA PRO A 147 27.20 -3.47 23.32
C PRO A 147 28.20 -4.29 24.11
N LEU A 148 29.07 -5.03 23.44
CA LEU A 148 30.14 -5.79 24.05
C LEU A 148 31.29 -4.88 24.56
N ASP A 149 31.39 -3.68 24.01
CA ASP A 149 32.40 -2.67 24.38
C ASP A 149 31.70 -1.37 24.80
N ASN A 150 32.05 -0.85 25.97
CA ASN A 150 31.49 0.39 26.51
C ASN A 150 31.80 1.63 25.64
N ALA A 151 32.85 1.58 24.81
CA ALA A 151 33.16 2.66 23.88
C ALA A 151 32.16 2.78 22.71
N GLN A 152 31.29 1.80 22.52
CA GLN A 152 30.23 1.78 21.47
C GLN A 152 28.85 2.20 22.00
N TYR A 153 28.78 2.63 23.26
CA TYR A 153 27.53 3.17 23.82
C TYR A 153 27.36 4.63 23.37
N PRO A 154 26.19 5.01 22.74
CA PRO A 154 25.95 6.39 22.33
C PRO A 154 25.79 7.35 23.50
#